data_8c461be498daeb4ed282e0deef965df5
#
_entry.id   8c461be498daeb4ed282e0deef965df5
#
_cell.length_a   1.000
_cell.length_b   1.000
_cell.length_c   1.000
_cell.angle_alpha   90.00
_cell.angle_beta   90.00
_cell.angle_gamma   90.00
#
_symmetry.space_group_name_H-M   'P 1'
#
loop_
_entity.id
_entity.type
_entity.pdbx_description
1 polymer ?
#
loop_
_entity_poly.entity_id
_entity_poly.type
_entity_poly.pdbx_seq_one_letter_code
_entity_poly.pdbx_strand_id
1 'polypeptide(L)'
;MLNMTKNKSSNTGEAESKKVLDKTSRNNSTWFNVNQVGLRKNQNDKNKIFIIKELVSNAFDENISKCNVIIDWNPEGTFIKVEDDSAEGFKKLADAYTLFNESYKAGDTSKRGRFSYGTKSTLAMFKSAKIKSTKGTVLFKSDGTRTKTGTKTELGSIFEGVIKLKKIEFDELLDLSKTIIPPKNVEFVINNNLIKRSNTHSVFTETLPTVTVDEEGNFTPTSRLTEIELFKSLDTNYICELGIPVVETDIPFTINVNQKVPLSKDRDNVKPAYLKKLKAFVLNE
;
A
#
# COMPACT_ATOMS: atom_id res chain seq x y z
N MET A 1 42.14 -16.26 -55.47
CA MET A 1 41.46 -14.98 -55.08
C MET A 1 40.28 -15.34 -54.22
N LEU A 2 40.42 -15.22 -52.89
CA LEU A 2 39.34 -15.46 -51.95
C LEU A 2 38.81 -14.10 -51.52
N ASN A 3 37.53 -13.84 -51.79
CA ASN A 3 36.81 -12.68 -51.26
C ASN A 3 36.30 -13.00 -49.86
N MET A 4 36.81 -12.28 -48.86
CA MET A 4 36.24 -12.25 -47.47
C MET A 4 35.14 -11.19 -47.41
N THR A 5 33.90 -11.62 -47.23
CA THR A 5 32.76 -10.78 -46.87
C THR A 5 32.78 -10.48 -45.35
N LYS A 6 32.93 -9.24 -45.00
CA LYS A 6 32.81 -8.74 -43.60
C LYS A 6 31.35 -8.70 -43.20
N ASN A 7 30.98 -9.48 -42.20
CA ASN A 7 29.72 -9.33 -41.48
C ASN A 7 29.77 -8.05 -40.62
N LYS A 8 28.88 -7.12 -40.89
CA LYS A 8 28.53 -6.02 -39.98
C LYS A 8 27.44 -6.50 -39.01
N SER A 9 27.78 -6.83 -37.78
CA SER A 9 26.80 -7.03 -36.71
C SER A 9 26.34 -5.67 -36.20
N SER A 10 25.06 -5.51 -36.17
CA SER A 10 24.33 -4.29 -35.87
C SER A 10 24.43 -3.89 -34.39
N ASN A 11 24.97 -2.73 -34.13
CA ASN A 11 25.09 -2.07 -32.82
C ASN A 11 23.87 -1.17 -32.57
N THR A 12 22.64 -1.71 -32.67
CA THR A 12 21.41 -0.92 -32.50
C THR A 12 20.89 -0.90 -31.05
N GLY A 13 21.24 -1.89 -30.22
CA GLY A 13 20.76 -2.00 -28.85
C GLY A 13 21.40 -1.02 -27.84
N GLU A 14 22.68 -0.69 -28.04
CA GLU A 14 23.39 0.25 -27.13
C GLU A 14 23.04 1.72 -27.37
N ALA A 15 22.62 2.09 -28.58
CA ALA A 15 22.25 3.45 -28.94
C ALA A 15 20.88 3.85 -28.37
N GLU A 16 19.94 2.89 -28.24
CA GLU A 16 18.62 3.16 -27.65
C GLU A 16 18.70 3.25 -26.13
N SER A 17 19.49 2.42 -25.46
CA SER A 17 19.71 2.52 -24.00
C SER A 17 20.42 3.81 -23.61
N LYS A 18 21.37 4.31 -24.38
CA LYS A 18 22.00 5.63 -24.15
C LYS A 18 21.04 6.81 -24.36
N LYS A 19 20.12 6.73 -25.33
CA LYS A 19 19.11 7.79 -25.56
C LYS A 19 18.07 7.92 -24.46
N VAL A 20 17.75 6.83 -23.75
CA VAL A 20 16.83 6.84 -22.60
C VAL A 20 17.50 7.45 -21.37
N LEU A 21 18.79 7.18 -21.15
CA LEU A 21 19.56 7.76 -20.04
C LEU A 21 19.76 9.27 -20.18
N ASP A 22 19.97 9.78 -21.40
CA ASP A 22 20.26 11.19 -21.64
C ASP A 22 19.04 12.13 -21.50
N LYS A 23 17.82 11.62 -21.63
CA LYS A 23 16.58 12.40 -21.45
C LYS A 23 16.20 12.62 -19.98
N THR A 24 16.74 11.85 -19.06
CA THR A 24 16.50 12.00 -17.60
C THR A 24 17.52 12.92 -16.90
N SER A 25 18.59 13.30 -17.55
CA SER A 25 19.70 14.05 -16.93
C SER A 25 19.59 15.59 -16.98
N ARG A 26 18.48 16.14 -17.46
CA ARG A 26 18.27 17.60 -17.38
C ARG A 26 17.53 17.98 -16.11
N ASN A 27 18.29 18.37 -15.10
CA ASN A 27 17.92 18.92 -13.79
C ASN A 27 17.70 17.84 -12.72
N ASN A 28 18.79 17.36 -12.09
CA ASN A 28 18.77 17.20 -10.65
C ASN A 28 20.11 16.75 -10.10
N SER A 29 20.63 17.51 -9.16
CA SER A 29 21.72 17.22 -8.23
C SER A 29 21.31 16.18 -7.16
N THR A 30 20.50 15.18 -7.48
CA THR A 30 20.11 14.10 -6.56
C THR A 30 21.06 12.94 -6.69
N TRP A 31 21.48 12.38 -5.55
CA TRP A 31 22.40 11.24 -5.51
C TRP A 31 21.84 9.98 -6.14
N PHE A 32 20.51 9.81 -6.17
CA PHE A 32 19.85 8.61 -6.66
C PHE A 32 18.67 8.93 -7.56
N ASN A 33 18.51 8.12 -8.60
CA ASN A 33 17.31 8.07 -9.42
C ASN A 33 16.61 6.73 -9.23
N VAL A 34 15.28 6.72 -9.21
CA VAL A 34 14.47 5.50 -9.07
C VAL A 34 14.01 5.05 -10.43
N ASN A 35 14.39 3.84 -10.82
CA ASN A 35 13.88 3.18 -12.01
C ASN A 35 12.56 2.48 -11.70
N GLN A 36 11.46 2.93 -12.32
CA GLN A 36 10.11 2.38 -12.10
C GLN A 36 10.02 0.89 -12.47
N VAL A 37 10.68 0.48 -13.56
CA VAL A 37 10.68 -0.94 -13.99
C VAL A 37 11.40 -1.81 -12.96
N GLY A 38 12.54 -1.34 -12.44
CA GLY A 38 13.27 -2.02 -11.36
C GLY A 38 12.43 -2.14 -10.09
N LEU A 39 11.76 -1.05 -9.70
CA LEU A 39 10.87 -1.05 -8.54
C LEU A 39 9.68 -2.02 -8.72
N ARG A 40 9.10 -2.08 -9.92
CA ARG A 40 8.04 -3.04 -10.26
C ARG A 40 8.54 -4.49 -10.17
N LYS A 41 9.70 -4.80 -10.71
CA LYS A 41 10.29 -6.15 -10.65
C LYS A 41 10.45 -6.63 -9.21
N ASN A 42 10.86 -5.74 -8.32
CA ASN A 42 11.02 -6.03 -6.88
C ASN A 42 9.70 -6.35 -6.16
N GLN A 43 8.55 -6.07 -6.77
CA GLN A 43 7.21 -6.34 -6.22
C GLN A 43 6.49 -7.48 -6.95
N ASN A 44 7.08 -8.06 -8.01
CA ASN A 44 6.37 -9.03 -8.87
C ASN A 44 6.00 -10.32 -8.13
N ASP A 45 6.83 -10.75 -7.18
CA ASP A 45 6.64 -12.00 -6.45
C ASP A 45 5.65 -11.87 -5.27
N LYS A 46 5.22 -10.64 -4.95
CA LYS A 46 4.24 -10.40 -3.90
C LYS A 46 2.82 -10.69 -4.38
N ASN A 47 2.01 -11.25 -3.49
CA ASN A 47 0.57 -11.35 -3.72
C ASN A 47 -0.01 -9.96 -3.97
N LYS A 48 -0.82 -9.81 -5.01
CA LYS A 48 -1.31 -8.50 -5.48
C LYS A 48 -2.26 -7.80 -4.50
N ILE A 49 -2.75 -8.50 -3.48
CA ILE A 49 -3.56 -7.90 -2.41
C ILE A 49 -2.83 -6.73 -1.71
N PHE A 50 -1.48 -6.71 -1.69
CA PHE A 50 -0.75 -5.60 -1.08
C PHE A 50 -1.13 -4.24 -1.68
N ILE A 51 -1.56 -4.22 -2.95
CA ILE A 51 -2.00 -3.00 -3.65
C ILE A 51 -3.21 -2.40 -2.94
N ILE A 52 -4.25 -3.21 -2.70
CA ILE A 52 -5.46 -2.74 -2.03
C ILE A 52 -5.18 -2.42 -0.56
N LYS A 53 -4.41 -3.28 0.13
CA LYS A 53 -4.02 -3.05 1.53
C LYS A 53 -3.30 -1.70 1.71
N GLU A 54 -2.39 -1.33 0.82
CA GLU A 54 -1.67 -0.05 0.89
C GLU A 54 -2.56 1.15 0.52
N LEU A 55 -3.40 1.03 -0.50
CA LEU A 55 -4.29 2.12 -0.90
C LEU A 55 -5.37 2.37 0.16
N VAL A 56 -6.03 1.31 0.65
CA VAL A 56 -7.07 1.41 1.68
C VAL A 56 -6.48 1.87 3.02
N SER A 57 -5.30 1.35 3.42
CA SER A 57 -4.67 1.79 4.67
C SER A 57 -4.29 3.26 4.65
N ASN A 58 -3.95 3.83 3.49
CA ASN A 58 -3.70 5.27 3.38
C ASN A 58 -4.97 6.10 3.63
N ALA A 59 -6.13 5.62 3.16
CA ALA A 59 -7.42 6.24 3.44
C ALA A 59 -7.78 6.10 4.92
N PHE A 60 -7.66 4.88 5.50
CA PHE A 60 -7.98 4.62 6.91
C PHE A 60 -7.05 5.35 7.89
N ASP A 61 -5.84 5.71 7.47
CA ASP A 61 -4.92 6.53 8.26
C ASP A 61 -5.36 8.00 8.37
N GLU A 62 -6.32 8.44 7.57
CA GLU A 62 -6.88 9.79 7.62
C GLU A 62 -8.19 9.82 8.45
N ASN A 63 -8.64 11.02 8.78
CA ASN A 63 -9.94 11.19 9.44
C ASN A 63 -11.04 11.18 8.36
N ILE A 64 -11.65 10.02 8.15
CA ILE A 64 -12.64 9.78 7.12
C ILE A 64 -13.93 9.20 7.70
N SER A 65 -15.03 9.38 7.00
CA SER A 65 -16.31 8.70 7.26
C SER A 65 -16.63 7.65 6.19
N LYS A 66 -15.98 7.76 5.01
CA LYS A 66 -16.24 6.87 3.87
C LYS A 66 -14.97 6.53 3.09
N CYS A 67 -14.86 5.24 2.72
CA CYS A 67 -13.86 4.75 1.78
C CYS A 67 -14.55 3.86 0.74
N ASN A 68 -14.43 4.23 -0.54
CA ASN A 68 -15.02 3.51 -1.66
C ASN A 68 -13.93 2.93 -2.56
N VAL A 69 -14.02 1.63 -2.85
CA VAL A 69 -13.10 0.88 -3.69
C VAL A 69 -13.83 0.31 -4.89
N ILE A 70 -13.30 0.53 -6.07
CA ILE A 70 -13.78 -0.10 -7.31
C ILE A 70 -12.62 -0.91 -7.88
N ILE A 71 -12.87 -2.17 -8.17
CA ILE A 71 -11.94 -3.08 -8.80
C ILE A 71 -12.68 -3.72 -9.97
N ASP A 72 -12.35 -3.31 -11.18
CA ASP A 72 -13.02 -3.75 -12.40
C ASP A 72 -12.01 -4.46 -13.32
N TRP A 73 -12.24 -5.74 -13.55
CA TRP A 73 -11.35 -6.58 -14.33
C TRP A 73 -11.69 -6.54 -15.82
N ASN A 74 -10.65 -6.37 -16.61
CA ASN A 74 -10.70 -6.50 -18.05
C ASN A 74 -9.42 -7.22 -18.53
N PRO A 75 -9.47 -8.08 -19.56
CA PRO A 75 -8.29 -8.77 -20.10
C PRO A 75 -7.15 -7.83 -20.50
N GLU A 76 -7.45 -6.60 -20.90
CA GLU A 76 -6.47 -5.60 -21.30
C GLU A 76 -5.91 -4.79 -20.13
N GLY A 77 -6.60 -4.77 -19.00
CA GLY A 77 -6.15 -4.10 -17.79
C GLY A 77 -7.25 -3.98 -16.73
N THR A 78 -6.90 -4.26 -15.50
CA THR A 78 -7.77 -4.10 -14.34
C THR A 78 -7.74 -2.64 -13.90
N PHE A 79 -8.91 -2.01 -13.83
CA PHE A 79 -9.07 -0.67 -13.26
C PHE A 79 -9.24 -0.78 -11.75
N ILE A 80 -8.49 0.04 -11.00
CA ILE A 80 -8.61 0.15 -9.54
C ILE A 80 -8.81 1.62 -9.20
N LYS A 81 -9.86 1.91 -8.43
CA LYS A 81 -10.13 3.21 -7.81
C LYS A 81 -10.24 3.04 -6.31
N VAL A 82 -9.63 3.94 -5.55
CA VAL A 82 -9.83 4.09 -4.10
C VAL A 82 -10.09 5.57 -3.83
N GLU A 83 -11.19 5.85 -3.15
CA GLU A 83 -11.66 7.19 -2.85
C GLU A 83 -12.00 7.31 -1.36
N ASP A 84 -11.56 8.38 -0.75
CA ASP A 84 -11.88 8.77 0.62
C ASP A 84 -12.49 10.17 0.68
N ASP A 85 -13.10 10.51 1.82
CA ASP A 85 -13.72 11.80 2.09
C ASP A 85 -12.97 12.64 3.13
N SER A 86 -11.67 12.41 3.32
CA SER A 86 -10.84 13.19 4.24
C SER A 86 -10.89 14.70 3.93
N ALA A 87 -11.16 15.52 4.94
CA ALA A 87 -11.33 16.96 4.75
C ALA A 87 -10.10 17.65 4.13
N GLU A 88 -8.89 17.17 4.44
CA GLU A 88 -7.64 17.78 3.96
C GLU A 88 -7.06 17.14 2.70
N GLY A 89 -7.39 15.87 2.41
CA GLY A 89 -6.72 15.09 1.39
C GLY A 89 -5.22 14.95 1.67
N PHE A 90 -4.37 15.02 0.64
CA PHE A 90 -2.91 15.07 0.83
C PHE A 90 -2.47 16.39 1.45
N LYS A 91 -1.66 16.36 2.51
CA LYS A 91 -1.07 17.57 3.08
C LYS A 91 -0.17 18.29 2.07
N LYS A 92 0.65 17.52 1.36
CA LYS A 92 1.49 18.00 0.25
C LYS A 92 1.30 17.06 -0.95
N LEU A 93 0.99 17.61 -2.12
CA LEU A 93 0.81 16.80 -3.33
C LEU A 93 2.10 16.03 -3.72
N ALA A 94 3.27 16.52 -3.30
CA ALA A 94 4.55 15.84 -3.50
C ALA A 94 4.64 14.50 -2.77
N ASP A 95 3.91 14.32 -1.67
CA ASP A 95 3.90 13.07 -0.91
C ASP A 95 3.36 11.89 -1.74
N ALA A 96 2.59 12.19 -2.79
CA ALA A 96 2.12 11.17 -3.71
C ALA A 96 3.24 10.43 -4.47
N TYR A 97 4.42 11.06 -4.65
CA TYR A 97 5.50 10.51 -5.49
C TYR A 97 6.92 10.65 -4.89
N THR A 98 7.08 11.22 -3.71
CA THR A 98 8.38 11.30 -3.03
C THR A 98 8.59 10.06 -2.16
N LEU A 99 9.61 9.27 -2.47
CA LEU A 99 10.02 8.11 -1.68
C LEU A 99 10.68 8.55 -0.37
N PHE A 100 10.45 7.78 0.69
CA PHE A 100 11.06 7.98 2.02
C PHE A 100 10.88 9.37 2.60
N ASN A 101 9.83 10.08 2.15
CA ASN A 101 9.50 11.37 2.72
C ASN A 101 9.10 11.22 4.19
N GLU A 102 9.52 12.15 5.03
CA GLU A 102 9.06 12.21 6.41
C GLU A 102 7.53 12.29 6.45
N SER A 103 6.93 11.42 7.23
CA SER A 103 5.49 11.35 7.36
C SER A 103 5.09 11.55 8.82
N TYR A 104 4.17 12.46 9.06
CA TYR A 104 3.56 12.62 10.39
C TYR A 104 2.93 11.33 10.92
N LYS A 105 2.60 10.39 10.03
CA LYS A 105 2.07 9.06 10.39
C LYS A 105 3.12 8.15 11.01
N ALA A 106 4.41 8.41 10.80
CA ALA A 106 5.48 7.53 11.24
C ALA A 106 5.51 7.39 12.77
N GLY A 107 5.39 8.50 13.51
CA GLY A 107 5.38 8.53 14.97
C GLY A 107 4.04 8.14 15.60
N ASP A 108 2.95 8.15 14.86
CA ASP A 108 1.62 7.84 15.35
C ASP A 108 1.38 6.32 15.30
N THR A 109 1.25 5.68 16.47
CA THR A 109 1.04 4.23 16.58
C THR A 109 -0.37 3.79 16.17
N SER A 110 -1.33 4.70 16.07
CA SER A 110 -2.68 4.46 15.56
C SER A 110 -2.80 4.52 14.04
N LYS A 111 -1.70 4.74 13.33
CA LYS A 111 -1.64 4.83 11.86
C LYS A 111 -0.63 3.84 11.30
N ARG A 112 -0.93 3.24 10.15
CA ARG A 112 -0.03 2.26 9.52
C ARG A 112 1.16 2.89 8.80
N GLY A 113 1.06 4.15 8.39
CA GLY A 113 2.12 4.85 7.65
C GLY A 113 3.46 4.83 8.41
N ARG A 114 4.54 4.38 7.72
CA ARG A 114 5.90 4.33 8.27
C ARG A 114 6.90 5.07 7.38
N PHE A 115 7.26 4.47 6.25
CA PHE A 115 8.40 4.86 5.41
C PHE A 115 8.04 5.66 4.15
N SER A 116 6.79 6.03 3.95
CA SER A 116 6.32 6.61 2.67
C SER A 116 6.73 5.79 1.43
N TYR A 117 6.95 4.48 1.59
CA TYR A 117 7.40 3.56 0.53
C TYR A 117 6.23 2.79 -0.10
N GLY A 118 5.25 2.34 0.69
CA GLY A 118 4.18 1.45 0.26
C GLY A 118 3.39 1.97 -0.93
N THR A 119 2.90 3.20 -0.86
CA THR A 119 2.17 3.85 -1.97
C THR A 119 2.99 3.90 -3.27
N LYS A 120 4.31 4.17 -3.18
CA LYS A 120 5.17 4.31 -4.37
C LYS A 120 5.52 2.96 -4.97
N SER A 121 5.72 1.93 -4.14
CA SER A 121 5.89 0.55 -4.59
C SER A 121 4.61 0.02 -5.25
N THR A 122 3.45 0.36 -4.69
CA THR A 122 2.14 0.08 -5.29
C THR A 122 1.99 0.82 -6.62
N LEU A 123 2.26 2.14 -6.65
CA LEU A 123 2.16 2.95 -7.86
C LEU A 123 3.03 2.41 -9.01
N ALA A 124 4.22 1.87 -8.71
CA ALA A 124 5.10 1.29 -9.72
C ALA A 124 4.50 0.07 -10.44
N MET A 125 3.49 -0.60 -9.86
CA MET A 125 2.82 -1.74 -10.48
C MET A 125 1.84 -1.33 -11.58
N PHE A 126 1.38 -0.09 -11.57
CA PHE A 126 0.38 0.40 -12.52
C PHE A 126 1.01 0.79 -13.86
N LYS A 127 0.27 0.55 -14.95
CA LYS A 127 0.61 1.02 -16.29
C LYS A 127 0.48 2.55 -16.37
N SER A 128 -0.58 3.06 -15.77
CA SER A 128 -0.83 4.49 -15.60
C SER A 128 -1.70 4.69 -14.36
N ALA A 129 -1.58 5.84 -13.72
CA ALA A 129 -2.38 6.17 -12.56
C ALA A 129 -2.65 7.67 -12.46
N LYS A 130 -3.65 8.02 -11.67
CA LYS A 130 -4.01 9.41 -11.33
C LYS A 130 -4.28 9.47 -9.83
N ILE A 131 -3.70 10.48 -9.18
CA ILE A 131 -4.04 10.85 -7.81
C ILE A 131 -4.62 12.26 -7.85
N LYS A 132 -5.86 12.41 -7.43
CA LYS A 132 -6.55 13.69 -7.31
C LYS A 132 -6.87 13.95 -5.84
N SER A 133 -6.62 15.15 -5.37
CA SER A 133 -6.87 15.55 -3.98
C SER A 133 -7.30 17.01 -3.90
N THR A 134 -7.58 17.49 -2.69
CA THR A 134 -7.88 18.90 -2.41
C THR A 134 -6.71 19.84 -2.76
N LYS A 135 -5.49 19.33 -2.97
CA LYS A 135 -4.27 20.11 -3.30
C LYS A 135 -3.94 20.12 -4.80
N GLY A 136 -4.62 19.32 -5.61
CA GLY A 136 -4.40 19.20 -7.06
C GLY A 136 -4.39 17.76 -7.53
N THR A 137 -3.97 17.57 -8.77
CA THR A 137 -3.93 16.26 -9.43
C THR A 137 -2.53 15.94 -9.94
N VAL A 138 -2.09 14.70 -9.76
CA VAL A 138 -0.89 14.14 -10.39
C VAL A 138 -1.31 13.01 -11.33
N LEU A 139 -0.86 13.09 -12.57
CA LEU A 139 -1.04 12.06 -13.58
C LEU A 139 0.29 11.31 -13.76
N PHE A 140 0.27 10.00 -13.62
CA PHE A 140 1.40 9.11 -13.85
C PHE A 140 1.17 8.37 -15.17
N LYS A 141 2.06 8.61 -16.13
CA LYS A 141 1.91 8.12 -17.50
C LYS A 141 2.66 6.80 -17.69
N SER A 142 2.27 6.06 -18.71
CA SER A 142 2.88 4.76 -19.06
C SER A 142 4.34 4.87 -19.51
N ASP A 143 4.80 6.05 -19.90
CA ASP A 143 6.19 6.33 -20.25
C ASP A 143 7.09 6.63 -19.02
N GLY A 144 6.55 6.51 -17.80
CA GLY A 144 7.26 6.77 -16.56
C GLY A 144 7.33 8.26 -16.18
N THR A 145 6.75 9.15 -16.97
CA THR A 145 6.69 10.58 -16.65
C THR A 145 5.46 10.90 -15.80
N ARG A 146 5.47 12.05 -15.15
CA ARG A 146 4.30 12.58 -14.43
C ARG A 146 4.03 14.03 -14.81
N THR A 147 2.76 14.41 -14.75
CA THR A 147 2.31 15.80 -14.91
C THR A 147 1.44 16.20 -13.73
N LYS A 148 1.47 17.48 -13.36
CA LYS A 148 0.60 18.04 -12.33
C LYS A 148 -0.40 18.98 -12.98
N THR A 149 -1.63 19.01 -12.42
CA THR A 149 -2.67 19.96 -12.80
C THR A 149 -3.30 20.59 -11.56
N GLY A 150 -3.92 21.75 -11.73
CA GLY A 150 -4.63 22.43 -10.64
C GLY A 150 -6.02 21.87 -10.33
N THR A 151 -6.50 20.85 -11.06
CA THR A 151 -7.81 20.25 -10.83
C THR A 151 -7.83 19.55 -9.47
N LYS A 152 -8.83 19.84 -8.63
CA LYS A 152 -8.95 19.39 -7.25
C LYS A 152 -10.24 18.63 -7.00
N THR A 153 -10.27 17.82 -5.93
CA THR A 153 -11.51 17.39 -5.26
C THR A 153 -11.97 18.48 -4.30
N GLU A 154 -13.24 18.50 -3.95
CA GLU A 154 -13.75 19.32 -2.85
C GLU A 154 -13.34 18.72 -1.50
N LEU A 155 -13.45 17.40 -1.38
CA LEU A 155 -13.05 16.62 -0.21
C LEU A 155 -12.21 15.42 -0.67
N GLY A 156 -11.42 14.88 0.24
CA GLY A 156 -10.76 13.61 0.12
C GLY A 156 -9.67 13.52 -0.93
N SER A 157 -9.37 12.28 -1.21
CA SER A 157 -8.41 11.88 -2.23
C SER A 157 -8.99 10.76 -3.08
N ILE A 158 -8.64 10.78 -4.36
CA ILE A 158 -9.01 9.75 -5.32
C ILE A 158 -7.74 9.20 -5.95
N PHE A 159 -7.50 7.92 -5.77
CA PHE A 159 -6.56 7.15 -6.57
C PHE A 159 -7.32 6.43 -7.68
N GLU A 160 -6.83 6.51 -8.90
CA GLU A 160 -7.29 5.71 -10.03
C GLU A 160 -6.09 5.17 -10.78
N GLY A 161 -6.15 3.90 -11.22
CA GLY A 161 -5.05 3.33 -11.97
C GLY A 161 -5.44 2.09 -12.75
N VAL A 162 -4.64 1.78 -13.77
CA VAL A 162 -4.79 0.58 -14.60
C VAL A 162 -3.58 -0.31 -14.41
N ILE A 163 -3.81 -1.55 -14.01
CA ILE A 163 -2.81 -2.59 -13.80
C ILE A 163 -3.17 -3.83 -14.60
N LYS A 164 -2.17 -4.58 -15.06
CA LYS A 164 -2.40 -5.87 -15.71
C LYS A 164 -2.41 -6.97 -14.66
N LEU A 165 -3.57 -7.62 -14.48
CA LEU A 165 -3.75 -8.77 -13.61
C LEU A 165 -4.31 -9.94 -14.43
N LYS A 166 -3.86 -11.16 -14.11
CA LYS A 166 -4.54 -12.38 -14.56
C LYS A 166 -5.88 -12.48 -13.85
N LYS A 167 -6.84 -13.20 -14.44
CA LYS A 167 -8.17 -13.38 -13.82
C LYS A 167 -8.07 -13.98 -12.42
N ILE A 168 -7.21 -14.97 -12.22
CA ILE A 168 -6.99 -15.59 -10.91
C ILE A 168 -6.45 -14.59 -9.88
N GLU A 169 -5.49 -13.73 -10.24
CA GLU A 169 -4.94 -12.69 -9.36
C GLU A 169 -6.00 -11.64 -8.99
N PHE A 170 -6.92 -11.33 -9.91
CA PHE A 170 -8.04 -10.44 -9.65
C PHE A 170 -9.04 -11.06 -8.68
N ASP A 171 -9.43 -12.33 -8.88
CA ASP A 171 -10.39 -13.03 -8.03
C ASP A 171 -9.83 -13.13 -6.59
N GLU A 172 -8.57 -13.54 -6.42
CA GLU A 172 -7.88 -13.57 -5.14
C GLU A 172 -7.83 -12.17 -4.48
N LEU A 173 -7.48 -11.14 -5.26
CA LEU A 173 -7.41 -9.77 -4.77
C LEU A 173 -8.78 -9.28 -4.28
N LEU A 174 -9.86 -9.57 -5.02
CA LEU A 174 -11.21 -9.19 -4.64
C LEU A 174 -11.67 -9.91 -3.38
N ASP A 175 -11.42 -11.20 -3.26
CA ASP A 175 -11.83 -11.99 -2.09
C ASP A 175 -11.05 -11.58 -0.83
N LEU A 176 -9.74 -11.45 -0.94
CA LEU A 176 -8.90 -10.98 0.17
C LEU A 176 -9.21 -9.52 0.57
N SER A 177 -9.69 -8.68 -0.36
CA SER A 177 -10.10 -7.32 -0.02
C SER A 177 -11.29 -7.28 0.95
N LYS A 178 -12.15 -8.29 0.91
CA LYS A 178 -13.31 -8.43 1.82
C LYS A 178 -12.91 -8.81 3.25
N THR A 179 -11.67 -9.27 3.48
CA THR A 179 -11.15 -9.61 4.81
C THR A 179 -10.65 -8.37 5.58
N ILE A 180 -10.60 -7.20 4.94
CA ILE A 180 -10.25 -5.94 5.59
C ILE A 180 -11.34 -5.56 6.58
N ILE A 181 -10.97 -5.29 7.83
CA ILE A 181 -11.86 -4.85 8.89
C ILE A 181 -11.92 -3.32 8.88
N PRO A 182 -13.03 -2.69 8.48
CA PRO A 182 -13.11 -1.23 8.45
C PRO A 182 -13.03 -0.64 9.87
N PRO A 183 -12.52 0.59 10.04
CA PRO A 183 -12.65 1.31 11.31
C PRO A 183 -14.11 1.46 11.76
N LYS A 184 -14.33 1.61 13.08
CA LYS A 184 -15.69 1.56 13.70
C LYS A 184 -16.70 2.53 13.07
N ASN A 185 -16.27 3.69 12.58
CA ASN A 185 -17.15 4.75 12.07
C ASN A 185 -16.93 5.05 10.58
N VAL A 186 -16.40 4.09 9.84
CA VAL A 186 -16.11 4.25 8.41
C VAL A 186 -17.02 3.36 7.57
N GLU A 187 -17.77 3.96 6.66
CA GLU A 187 -18.47 3.24 5.59
C GLU A 187 -17.45 2.76 4.56
N PHE A 188 -17.19 1.46 4.54
CA PHE A 188 -16.26 0.85 3.60
C PHE A 188 -17.00 0.05 2.53
N VAL A 189 -16.84 0.44 1.28
CA VAL A 189 -17.58 -0.12 0.14
C VAL A 189 -16.62 -0.65 -0.90
N ILE A 190 -16.84 -1.89 -1.37
CA ILE A 190 -16.08 -2.49 -2.48
C ILE A 190 -17.06 -2.90 -3.57
N ASN A 191 -16.90 -2.37 -4.79
CA ASN A 191 -17.76 -2.66 -5.94
C ASN A 191 -19.26 -2.52 -5.58
N ASN A 192 -19.64 -1.42 -4.95
CA ASN A 192 -20.98 -1.12 -4.45
C ASN A 192 -21.51 -2.06 -3.35
N ASN A 193 -20.70 -2.97 -2.82
CA ASN A 193 -21.05 -3.82 -1.71
C ASN A 193 -20.47 -3.25 -0.41
N LEU A 194 -21.33 -3.00 0.57
CA LEU A 194 -20.91 -2.55 1.90
C LEU A 194 -20.17 -3.68 2.63
N ILE A 195 -18.93 -3.45 2.98
CA ILE A 195 -18.14 -4.35 3.83
C ILE A 195 -18.47 -4.00 5.28
N LYS A 196 -19.35 -4.77 5.86
CA LYS A 196 -19.75 -4.57 7.26
C LYS A 196 -18.62 -5.00 8.19
N ARG A 197 -18.34 -4.17 9.20
CA ARG A 197 -17.51 -4.60 10.32
C ARG A 197 -18.26 -5.72 11.06
N SER A 198 -17.64 -6.89 11.15
CA SER A 198 -18.20 -8.01 11.91
C SER A 198 -18.34 -7.65 13.39
N ASN A 199 -19.27 -8.30 14.09
CA ASN A 199 -19.38 -8.16 15.54
C ASN A 199 -18.13 -8.76 16.19
N THR A 200 -17.54 -8.02 17.11
CA THR A 200 -16.44 -8.50 17.93
C THR A 200 -16.91 -9.63 18.85
N HIS A 201 -16.14 -10.70 18.92
CA HIS A 201 -16.37 -11.78 19.86
C HIS A 201 -15.92 -11.39 21.27
N SER A 202 -14.72 -10.85 21.38
CA SER A 202 -14.15 -10.33 22.62
C SER A 202 -13.30 -9.10 22.35
N VAL A 203 -13.18 -8.22 23.33
CA VAL A 203 -12.33 -7.03 23.31
C VAL A 203 -11.62 -6.94 24.65
N PHE A 204 -10.30 -6.88 24.60
CA PHE A 204 -9.47 -6.70 25.79
C PHE A 204 -8.31 -5.77 25.52
N THR A 205 -7.60 -5.36 26.56
CA THR A 205 -6.44 -4.46 26.44
C THR A 205 -5.20 -5.11 27.01
N GLU A 206 -4.10 -5.02 26.26
CA GLU A 206 -2.81 -5.56 26.65
C GLU A 206 -1.66 -4.65 26.28
N THR A 207 -0.56 -4.73 27.06
CA THR A 207 0.66 -4.01 26.72
C THR A 207 1.47 -4.79 25.72
N LEU A 208 1.46 -4.30 24.48
CA LEU A 208 2.14 -4.92 23.35
C LEU A 208 3.28 -4.05 22.79
N PRO A 209 4.37 -4.66 22.28
CA PRO A 209 5.40 -3.94 21.55
C PRO A 209 4.83 -3.22 20.32
N THR A 210 5.35 -2.03 20.06
CA THR A 210 5.04 -1.23 18.88
C THR A 210 6.28 -0.44 18.45
N VAL A 211 6.16 0.40 17.43
CA VAL A 211 7.22 1.29 16.97
C VAL A 211 6.72 2.73 16.90
N THR A 212 7.54 3.64 17.35
CA THR A 212 7.36 5.09 17.22
C THR A 212 8.59 5.69 16.52
N VAL A 213 8.68 6.98 16.44
CA VAL A 213 9.88 7.70 16.01
C VAL A 213 10.39 8.59 17.14
N ASP A 214 11.70 8.72 17.26
CA ASP A 214 12.35 9.68 18.16
C ASP A 214 12.37 11.10 17.56
N GLU A 215 12.98 12.04 18.26
CA GLU A 215 13.10 13.44 17.83
C GLU A 215 13.91 13.61 16.54
N GLU A 216 14.77 12.64 16.22
CA GLU A 216 15.57 12.60 15.00
C GLU A 216 14.87 11.92 13.83
N GLY A 217 13.66 11.35 14.06
CA GLY A 217 12.87 10.62 13.06
C GLY A 217 13.26 9.14 12.91
N ASN A 218 14.11 8.59 13.80
CA ASN A 218 14.47 7.17 13.77
C ASN A 218 13.38 6.30 14.41
N PHE A 219 13.17 5.10 13.85
CA PHE A 219 12.22 4.15 14.42
C PHE A 219 12.75 3.54 15.71
N THR A 220 12.01 3.78 16.79
CA THR A 220 12.35 3.32 18.13
C THR A 220 11.31 2.31 18.63
N PRO A 221 11.72 1.10 19.06
CA PRO A 221 10.82 0.16 19.69
C PRO A 221 10.28 0.72 21.02
N THR A 222 8.99 0.52 21.25
CA THR A 222 8.32 0.86 22.49
C THR A 222 7.24 -0.18 22.81
N SER A 223 6.56 -0.04 23.95
CA SER A 223 5.38 -0.85 24.29
C SER A 223 4.26 0.07 24.77
N ARG A 224 3.04 -0.22 24.38
CA ARG A 224 1.87 0.55 24.76
C ARG A 224 0.70 -0.35 25.08
N LEU A 225 -0.15 0.11 25.99
CA LEU A 225 -1.46 -0.49 26.22
C LEU A 225 -2.30 -0.28 24.96
N THR A 226 -2.82 -1.35 24.40
CA THR A 226 -3.60 -1.32 23.17
C THR A 226 -4.81 -2.24 23.27
N GLU A 227 -5.87 -1.86 22.59
CA GLU A 227 -7.06 -2.69 22.43
C GLU A 227 -6.79 -3.78 21.40
N ILE A 228 -7.21 -4.99 21.71
CA ILE A 228 -7.18 -6.18 20.85
C ILE A 228 -8.62 -6.63 20.68
N GLU A 229 -9.03 -6.84 19.44
CA GLU A 229 -10.37 -7.29 19.10
C GLU A 229 -10.29 -8.69 18.45
N LEU A 230 -11.11 -9.60 18.93
CA LEU A 230 -11.26 -10.94 18.36
C LEU A 230 -12.53 -11.02 17.53
N PHE A 231 -12.42 -11.59 16.35
CA PHE A 231 -13.54 -11.84 15.46
C PHE A 231 -13.62 -13.33 15.13
N LYS A 232 -14.80 -13.92 15.22
CA LYS A 232 -15.02 -15.25 14.68
C LYS A 232 -15.08 -15.19 13.16
N SER A 233 -14.31 -16.04 12.48
CA SER A 233 -14.41 -16.27 11.06
C SER A 233 -14.81 -17.71 10.80
N LEU A 234 -15.52 -17.94 9.71
CA LEU A 234 -15.90 -19.28 9.26
C LEU A 234 -14.84 -19.91 8.34
N ASP A 235 -13.97 -19.06 7.79
CA ASP A 235 -12.96 -19.44 6.81
C ASP A 235 -11.54 -19.26 7.38
N THR A 236 -10.76 -18.38 6.79
CA THR A 236 -9.38 -18.12 7.18
C THR A 236 -9.32 -17.02 8.24
N ASN A 237 -8.53 -17.23 9.28
CA ASN A 237 -8.27 -16.26 10.33
C ASN A 237 -6.95 -15.51 10.07
N TYR A 238 -6.93 -14.24 10.44
CA TYR A 238 -5.79 -13.34 10.23
C TYR A 238 -5.37 -12.62 11.50
N ILE A 239 -4.08 -12.30 11.59
CA ILE A 239 -3.62 -11.22 12.45
C ILE A 239 -3.64 -9.94 11.63
N CYS A 240 -4.39 -8.94 12.13
CA CYS A 240 -4.59 -7.66 11.48
C CYS A 240 -3.87 -6.55 12.27
N GLU A 241 -3.31 -5.60 11.54
CA GLU A 241 -2.80 -4.34 12.05
C GLU A 241 -3.77 -3.23 11.67
N LEU A 242 -4.46 -2.64 12.66
CA LEU A 242 -5.42 -1.56 12.42
C LEU A 242 -6.45 -1.92 11.32
N GLY A 243 -7.00 -3.12 11.42
CA GLY A 243 -8.00 -3.65 10.50
C GLY A 243 -7.46 -4.25 9.19
N ILE A 244 -6.18 -4.08 8.89
CA ILE A 244 -5.58 -4.61 7.65
C ILE A 244 -4.94 -5.97 7.92
N PRO A 245 -5.35 -7.05 7.24
CA PRO A 245 -4.78 -8.38 7.40
C PRO A 245 -3.28 -8.39 7.05
N VAL A 246 -2.46 -8.98 7.93
CA VAL A 246 -1.00 -9.11 7.72
C VAL A 246 -0.64 -10.55 7.39
N VAL A 247 -0.99 -11.49 8.27
CA VAL A 247 -0.61 -12.89 8.16
C VAL A 247 -1.77 -13.78 8.59
N GLU A 248 -1.90 -14.94 7.96
CA GLU A 248 -2.82 -15.98 8.39
C GLU A 248 -2.40 -16.59 9.73
N THR A 249 -3.36 -17.07 10.49
CA THR A 249 -3.13 -17.68 11.80
C THR A 249 -3.96 -18.97 11.98
N ASP A 250 -3.40 -19.89 12.73
CA ASP A 250 -4.04 -21.12 13.21
C ASP A 250 -4.93 -20.90 14.45
N ILE A 251 -4.94 -19.70 15.01
CA ILE A 251 -5.83 -19.33 16.12
C ILE A 251 -7.26 -19.28 15.57
N PRO A 252 -8.28 -19.76 16.31
CA PRO A 252 -9.67 -19.82 15.83
C PRO A 252 -10.36 -18.45 15.82
N PHE A 253 -9.59 -17.36 15.73
CA PHE A 253 -10.06 -15.98 15.68
C PHE A 253 -9.21 -15.16 14.72
N THR A 254 -9.83 -14.24 14.01
CA THR A 254 -9.13 -13.12 13.42
C THR A 254 -8.86 -12.10 14.53
N ILE A 255 -7.60 -11.71 14.68
CA ILE A 255 -7.11 -10.86 15.76
C ILE A 255 -6.74 -9.50 15.19
N ASN A 256 -7.48 -8.46 15.56
CA ASN A 256 -7.14 -7.10 15.19
C ASN A 256 -6.43 -6.38 16.34
N VAL A 257 -5.22 -5.89 16.08
CA VAL A 257 -4.43 -5.10 17.02
C VAL A 257 -4.57 -3.63 16.64
N ASN A 258 -5.14 -2.82 17.54
CA ASN A 258 -5.43 -1.42 17.30
C ASN A 258 -4.21 -0.50 17.49
N GLN A 259 -3.04 -0.96 17.04
CA GLN A 259 -1.80 -0.18 16.94
C GLN A 259 -0.86 -0.77 15.88
N LYS A 260 0.21 -0.03 15.55
CA LYS A 260 1.32 -0.56 14.74
C LYS A 260 1.88 -1.84 15.34
N VAL A 261 1.95 -2.89 14.52
CA VAL A 261 2.53 -4.19 14.87
C VAL A 261 3.99 -4.23 14.40
N PRO A 262 4.94 -4.79 15.19
CA PRO A 262 6.31 -5.01 14.72
C PRO A 262 6.34 -6.02 13.56
N LEU A 263 6.36 -5.52 12.35
CA LEU A 263 6.35 -6.30 11.11
C LEU A 263 7.76 -6.54 10.57
N SER A 264 7.88 -7.49 9.63
CA SER A 264 9.00 -7.63 8.71
C SER A 264 9.18 -6.35 7.87
N LYS A 265 10.33 -6.20 7.23
CA LYS A 265 10.62 -5.05 6.37
C LYS A 265 9.59 -4.91 5.23
N ASP A 266 9.14 -6.03 4.70
CA ASP A 266 8.15 -6.09 3.61
C ASP A 266 6.69 -6.01 4.10
N ARG A 267 6.48 -5.97 5.43
CA ARG A 267 5.17 -5.82 6.10
C ARG A 267 4.19 -6.97 5.81
N ASP A 268 4.73 -8.12 5.46
CA ASP A 268 4.00 -9.35 5.12
C ASP A 268 4.04 -10.39 6.22
N ASN A 269 4.79 -10.14 7.29
CA ASN A 269 4.90 -11.08 8.41
C ASN A 269 5.09 -10.36 9.74
N VAL A 270 4.66 -11.01 10.81
CA VAL A 270 4.76 -10.56 12.20
C VAL A 270 5.95 -11.27 12.87
N LYS A 271 6.74 -10.54 13.67
CA LYS A 271 7.89 -11.12 14.36
C LYS A 271 7.46 -12.29 15.26
N PRO A 272 8.19 -13.45 15.24
CA PRO A 272 7.78 -14.65 15.98
C PRO A 272 7.58 -14.43 17.49
N ALA A 273 8.41 -13.61 18.14
CA ALA A 273 8.27 -13.28 19.56
C ALA A 273 6.95 -12.52 19.85
N TYR A 274 6.54 -11.65 18.92
CA TYR A 274 5.27 -10.95 19.04
C TYR A 274 4.08 -11.89 18.87
N LEU A 275 4.14 -12.79 17.88
CA LEU A 275 3.13 -13.83 17.68
C LEU A 275 2.94 -14.69 18.92
N LYS A 276 4.05 -15.15 19.52
CA LYS A 276 4.01 -15.97 20.74
C LYS A 276 3.31 -15.24 21.88
N LYS A 277 3.63 -13.95 22.07
CA LYS A 277 3.01 -13.11 23.10
C LYS A 277 1.52 -12.92 22.84
N LEU A 278 1.15 -12.60 21.61
CA LEU A 278 -0.25 -12.41 21.21
C LEU A 278 -1.08 -13.67 21.38
N LYS A 279 -0.55 -14.84 20.96
CA LYS A 279 -1.18 -16.15 21.18
C LYS A 279 -1.44 -16.44 22.66
N ALA A 280 -0.47 -16.15 23.53
CA ALA A 280 -0.61 -16.37 24.96
C ALA A 280 -1.76 -15.53 25.56
N PHE A 281 -1.91 -14.29 25.13
CA PHE A 281 -3.03 -13.45 25.59
C PHE A 281 -4.38 -13.97 25.11
N VAL A 282 -4.50 -14.32 23.83
CA VAL A 282 -5.78 -14.83 23.25
C VAL A 282 -6.20 -16.17 23.88
N LEU A 283 -5.26 -17.00 24.34
CA LEU A 283 -5.59 -18.27 24.99
C LEU A 283 -6.04 -18.10 26.45
N ASN A 284 -5.80 -16.96 27.06
CA ASN A 284 -6.22 -16.64 28.44
C ASN A 284 -7.58 -15.92 28.51
N GLU A 285 -8.12 -15.49 27.36
CA GLU A 285 -9.45 -14.86 27.21
C GLU A 285 -10.54 -15.88 26.84
#